data_c733d22aad7f19c27866609154ea4013
#
_entry.id   c733d22aad7f19c27866609154ea4013
#
_cell.length_a   1.000
_cell.length_b   1.000
_cell.length_c   1.000
_cell.angle_alpha   90.00
_cell.angle_beta   90.00
_cell.angle_gamma   90.00
#
_symmetry.space_group_name_H-M   'P 1'
#
loop_
_entity.id
_entity.type
_entity.pdbx_description
1 polymer ?
#
loop_
_entity_poly.entity_id
_entity_poly.type
_entity_poly.pdbx_seq_one_letter_code
_entity_poly.pdbx_strand_id
1 'polypeptide(L)'
;MIQAGARTQPYALKAGEGWSYRFGLDFTVKASEMQAGSGVAVLEYTTAQGEEPPDHVHATEDELFYVLEGAISFRCGGKTFDLAQGGFIFLPRGIEHGYTIRNEQPVRLLVITAPVREDGPDGWGGFVADMELGQGELIAVPSGS
;
A
#
# COMPACT_ATOMS: atom_id res chain seq x y z
N MET A 1 -15.69 -13.64 0.24
CA MET A 1 -16.52 -12.55 -0.31
C MET A 1 -16.83 -11.52 0.76
N ILE A 2 -16.75 -10.26 0.41
CA ILE A 2 -16.97 -9.16 1.35
C ILE A 2 -18.44 -9.04 1.68
N GLN A 3 -18.75 -8.91 2.97
CA GLN A 3 -20.13 -8.69 3.41
C GLN A 3 -20.54 -7.25 3.10
N ALA A 4 -21.72 -7.08 2.51
CA ALA A 4 -22.22 -5.75 2.16
C ALA A 4 -22.31 -4.82 3.39
N GLY A 5 -22.68 -5.38 4.57
CA GLY A 5 -22.77 -4.60 5.81
C GLY A 5 -21.44 -4.01 6.29
N ALA A 6 -20.30 -4.61 5.93
CA ALA A 6 -18.99 -4.11 6.32
C ALA A 6 -18.70 -2.75 5.68
N ARG A 7 -19.30 -2.46 4.53
CA ARG A 7 -19.05 -1.23 3.77
C ARG A 7 -19.61 0.02 4.43
N THR A 8 -20.53 -0.14 5.35
CA THR A 8 -21.25 0.98 5.93
C THR A 8 -20.80 1.33 7.33
N GLN A 9 -19.84 0.60 7.88
CA GLN A 9 -19.39 0.81 9.25
C GLN A 9 -18.19 1.75 9.28
N PRO A 10 -18.32 2.93 9.90
CA PRO A 10 -17.16 3.78 10.07
C PRO A 10 -16.20 3.18 11.10
N TYR A 11 -14.92 3.41 10.92
CA TYR A 11 -13.94 3.04 11.94
C TYR A 11 -12.77 4.04 11.89
N ALA A 12 -12.05 4.11 13.00
CA ALA A 12 -10.87 4.95 13.10
C ALA A 12 -9.73 4.10 13.66
N LEU A 13 -8.53 4.42 13.24
CA LEU A 13 -7.31 3.75 13.68
C LEU A 13 -6.40 4.81 14.27
N LYS A 14 -5.78 4.49 15.40
CA LYS A 14 -4.77 5.36 16.00
C LYS A 14 -3.44 5.18 15.23
N ALA A 15 -2.49 6.06 15.53
CA ALA A 15 -1.18 6.01 14.87
C ALA A 15 -0.58 4.59 14.97
N GLY A 16 -0.16 4.06 13.84
CA GLY A 16 0.44 2.73 13.75
C GLY A 16 -0.54 1.56 13.78
N GLU A 17 -1.82 1.80 14.01
CA GLU A 17 -2.80 0.72 14.07
C GLU A 17 -3.31 0.31 12.70
N GLY A 18 -3.74 -0.94 12.62
CA GLY A 18 -4.35 -1.55 11.46
C GLY A 18 -4.23 -3.07 11.54
N TRP A 19 -4.51 -3.72 10.45
CA TRP A 19 -4.33 -5.18 10.33
C TRP A 19 -2.93 -5.39 9.75
N SER A 20 -2.01 -5.83 10.62
CA SER A 20 -0.60 -5.97 10.25
C SER A 20 -0.28 -7.39 9.86
N TYR A 21 0.39 -7.54 8.74
CA TYR A 21 0.77 -8.83 8.17
C TYR A 21 2.27 -8.87 7.93
N ARG A 22 2.88 -10.02 8.17
CA ARG A 22 4.24 -10.30 7.72
C ARG A 22 4.16 -11.07 6.41
N PHE A 23 4.77 -10.50 5.39
CA PHE A 23 4.78 -11.09 4.05
C PHE A 23 6.03 -10.59 3.33
N GLY A 24 7.18 -11.17 3.69
CA GLY A 24 8.49 -10.63 3.36
C GLY A 24 8.83 -9.48 4.32
N LEU A 25 8.25 -8.32 4.10
CA LEU A 25 8.28 -7.20 5.04
C LEU A 25 7.01 -7.21 5.89
N ASP A 26 6.93 -6.28 6.83
CA ASP A 26 5.72 -6.08 7.62
C ASP A 26 4.89 -4.94 7.01
N PHE A 27 3.61 -5.20 6.80
CA PHE A 27 2.68 -4.24 6.20
C PHE A 27 1.49 -4.06 7.14
N THR A 28 1.06 -2.82 7.33
CA THR A 28 -0.12 -2.50 8.15
C THR A 28 -1.22 -1.98 7.24
N VAL A 29 -2.26 -2.78 7.08
CA VAL A 29 -3.41 -2.44 6.24
C VAL A 29 -4.35 -1.55 7.02
N LYS A 30 -4.67 -0.38 6.47
CA LYS A 30 -5.59 0.60 7.06
C LYS A 30 -7.00 0.41 6.52
N ALA A 31 -7.12 0.08 5.24
CA ALA A 31 -8.39 -0.18 4.57
C ALA A 31 -8.14 -1.12 3.41
N SER A 32 -9.13 -1.96 3.11
CA SER A 32 -9.08 -2.87 1.98
C SER A 32 -10.51 -3.22 1.57
N GLU A 33 -10.69 -3.97 0.49
CA GLU A 33 -12.00 -4.48 0.11
C GLU A 33 -12.59 -5.33 1.25
N MET A 34 -11.77 -6.15 1.90
CA MET A 34 -12.22 -6.98 3.02
C MET A 34 -12.69 -6.14 4.21
N GLN A 35 -11.98 -5.07 4.54
CA GLN A 35 -12.26 -4.28 5.74
C GLN A 35 -13.26 -3.14 5.51
N ALA A 36 -13.26 -2.55 4.34
CA ALA A 36 -14.07 -1.36 4.05
C ALA A 36 -15.01 -1.53 2.87
N GLY A 37 -14.65 -2.34 1.88
CA GLY A 37 -15.52 -2.65 0.74
C GLY A 37 -15.79 -1.48 -0.19
N SER A 38 -14.87 -0.52 -0.31
CA SER A 38 -15.10 0.69 -1.08
C SER A 38 -14.17 0.90 -2.29
N GLY A 39 -13.55 -0.18 -2.76
CA GLY A 39 -12.69 -0.12 -3.95
C GLY A 39 -11.34 0.52 -3.71
N VAL A 40 -10.89 0.57 -2.47
CA VAL A 40 -9.65 1.20 -2.06
C VAL A 40 -8.85 0.26 -1.18
N ALA A 41 -7.52 0.23 -1.35
CA ALA A 41 -6.64 -0.38 -0.38
C ALA A 41 -5.66 0.69 0.10
N VAL A 42 -5.47 0.77 1.42
CA VAL A 42 -4.57 1.73 2.06
C VAL A 42 -3.70 0.96 3.04
N LEU A 43 -2.39 1.10 2.91
CA LEU A 43 -1.47 0.42 3.81
C LEU A 43 -0.24 1.27 4.07
N GLU A 44 0.41 0.97 5.18
CA GLU A 44 1.65 1.61 5.60
C GLU A 44 2.73 0.54 5.73
N TYR A 45 3.95 0.85 5.31
CA TYR A 45 5.07 -0.07 5.51
C TYR A 45 6.38 0.70 5.57
N THR A 46 7.40 0.02 6.10
CA THR A 46 8.76 0.54 6.20
C THR A 46 9.65 -0.33 5.32
N THR A 47 10.49 0.29 4.51
CA THR A 47 11.38 -0.42 3.61
C THR A 47 12.72 0.28 3.51
N ALA A 48 13.78 -0.48 3.19
CA ALA A 48 15.15 0.00 3.19
C ALA A 48 15.81 -0.21 1.83
N GLN A 49 16.98 0.41 1.64
CA GLN A 49 17.79 0.19 0.45
C GLN A 49 18.04 -1.30 0.24
N GLY A 50 17.87 -1.77 -0.99
CA GLY A 50 18.03 -3.15 -1.35
C GLY A 50 16.74 -3.95 -1.33
N GLU A 51 15.66 -3.40 -0.81
CA GLU A 51 14.35 -4.05 -0.75
C GLU A 51 13.40 -3.56 -1.84
N GLU A 52 13.84 -2.67 -2.70
CA GLU A 52 13.00 -2.11 -3.75
C GLU A 52 12.61 -3.20 -4.75
N PRO A 53 11.32 -3.26 -5.14
CA PRO A 53 10.92 -4.19 -6.19
C PRO A 53 11.43 -3.69 -7.55
N PRO A 54 11.52 -4.58 -8.55
CA PRO A 54 11.84 -4.13 -9.89
C PRO A 54 10.74 -3.24 -10.44
N ASP A 55 11.08 -2.38 -11.40
CA ASP A 55 10.10 -1.53 -12.07
C ASP A 55 9.02 -2.40 -12.72
N HIS A 56 7.77 -1.95 -12.66
CA HIS A 56 6.63 -2.76 -13.10
C HIS A 56 5.47 -1.86 -13.55
N VAL A 57 4.48 -2.51 -14.14
CA VAL A 57 3.26 -1.84 -14.64
C VAL A 57 2.05 -2.50 -14.00
N HIS A 58 1.09 -1.68 -13.58
CA HIS A 58 -0.21 -2.19 -13.16
C HIS A 58 -1.26 -1.80 -14.20
N ALA A 59 -2.10 -2.75 -14.57
CA ALA A 59 -3.06 -2.55 -15.66
C ALA A 59 -4.36 -1.89 -15.20
N THR A 60 -4.76 -2.09 -13.94
CA THR A 60 -6.10 -1.72 -13.49
C THR A 60 -6.15 -0.81 -12.28
N GLU A 61 -5.02 -0.59 -11.58
CA GLU A 61 -5.00 0.20 -10.35
C GLU A 61 -4.01 1.35 -10.45
N ASP A 62 -4.45 2.53 -10.04
CA ASP A 62 -3.56 3.65 -9.81
C ASP A 62 -2.95 3.51 -8.42
N GLU A 63 -1.72 4.02 -8.23
CA GLU A 63 -1.05 4.01 -6.94
C GLU A 63 -0.73 5.43 -6.53
N LEU A 64 -0.92 5.70 -5.24
CA LEU A 64 -0.60 6.99 -4.64
C LEU A 64 0.30 6.71 -3.44
N PHE A 65 1.43 7.39 -3.37
CA PHE A 65 2.35 7.26 -2.23
C PHE A 65 2.46 8.58 -1.51
N TYR A 66 2.43 8.50 -0.19
CA TYR A 66 2.72 9.62 0.69
C TYR A 66 3.94 9.24 1.52
N VAL A 67 4.99 10.07 1.48
CA VAL A 67 6.23 9.79 2.21
C VAL A 67 6.05 10.25 3.66
N LEU A 68 5.93 9.28 4.56
CA LEU A 68 5.78 9.58 5.98
C LEU A 68 7.14 9.93 6.62
N GLU A 69 8.21 9.27 6.16
CA GLU A 69 9.55 9.48 6.71
C GLU A 69 10.59 9.04 5.70
N GLY A 70 11.65 9.83 5.55
CA GLY A 70 12.79 9.48 4.70
C GLY A 70 12.77 10.17 3.35
N ALA A 71 13.67 9.73 2.46
CA ALA A 71 13.84 10.29 1.12
C ALA A 71 13.86 9.16 0.09
N ILE A 72 13.17 9.37 -1.02
CA ILE A 72 12.94 8.36 -2.03
C ILE A 72 12.84 9.01 -3.41
N SER A 73 13.35 8.34 -4.44
CA SER A 73 13.19 8.77 -5.83
C SER A 73 12.25 7.82 -6.54
N PHE A 74 11.17 8.34 -7.10
CA PHE A 74 10.25 7.56 -7.92
C PHE A 74 10.58 7.77 -9.38
N ARG A 75 10.43 6.71 -10.16
CA ARG A 75 10.51 6.75 -11.62
C ARG A 75 9.15 6.41 -12.18
N CYS A 76 8.66 7.21 -13.12
CA CYS A 76 7.38 6.94 -13.76
C CYS A 76 7.36 7.57 -15.15
N GLY A 77 7.12 6.76 -16.17
CA GLY A 77 7.03 7.25 -17.54
C GLY A 77 8.30 7.93 -18.04
N GLY A 78 9.45 7.45 -17.61
CA GLY A 78 10.75 8.02 -18.02
C GLY A 78 11.15 9.27 -17.26
N LYS A 79 10.37 9.68 -16.25
CA LYS A 79 10.68 10.82 -15.39
C LYS A 79 11.06 10.36 -14.01
N THR A 80 11.89 11.16 -13.31
CA THR A 80 12.30 10.90 -11.94
C THR A 80 11.77 12.00 -11.03
N PHE A 81 11.21 11.61 -9.90
CA PHE A 81 10.65 12.53 -8.92
C PHE A 81 11.30 12.25 -7.57
N ASP A 82 12.07 13.23 -7.04
CA ASP A 82 12.74 13.10 -5.75
C ASP A 82 11.83 13.66 -4.66
N LEU A 83 11.51 12.83 -3.68
CA LEU A 83 10.59 13.20 -2.60
C LEU A 83 11.22 12.93 -1.25
N ALA A 84 10.82 13.70 -0.26
CA ALA A 84 11.19 13.53 1.13
C ALA A 84 9.92 13.56 1.99
N GLN A 85 10.08 13.53 3.30
CA GLN A 85 8.96 13.53 4.25
C GLN A 85 7.92 14.58 3.87
N GLY A 86 6.65 14.16 3.80
CA GLY A 86 5.54 15.01 3.41
C GLY A 86 5.27 15.06 1.91
N GLY A 87 6.13 14.40 1.10
CA GLY A 87 5.95 14.37 -0.35
C GLY A 87 4.87 13.38 -0.78
N PHE A 88 4.31 13.65 -1.94
CA PHE A 88 3.23 12.85 -2.51
C PHE A 88 3.48 12.62 -4.00
N ILE A 89 3.14 11.43 -4.50
CA ILE A 89 3.18 11.13 -5.93
C ILE A 89 1.96 10.30 -6.33
N PHE A 90 1.46 10.58 -7.53
CA PHE A 90 0.43 9.80 -8.19
C PHE A 90 1.05 9.02 -9.34
N LEU A 91 0.88 7.70 -9.33
CA LEU A 91 1.40 6.78 -10.35
C LEU A 91 0.22 6.18 -11.10
N PRO A 92 -0.09 6.68 -12.31
CA PRO A 92 -1.26 6.20 -13.03
C PRO A 92 -1.06 4.78 -13.54
N ARG A 93 -2.14 4.04 -13.64
CA ARG A 93 -2.15 2.70 -14.24
C ARG A 93 -1.62 2.75 -15.68
N GLY A 94 -1.05 1.65 -16.13
CA GLY A 94 -0.58 1.52 -17.51
C GLY A 94 0.78 2.15 -17.78
N ILE A 95 1.43 2.77 -16.79
CA ILE A 95 2.74 3.39 -16.96
C ILE A 95 3.74 2.70 -16.03
N GLU A 96 4.86 2.29 -16.58
CA GLU A 96 5.91 1.62 -15.81
C GLU A 96 6.46 2.55 -14.73
N HIS A 97 6.60 2.03 -13.53
CA HIS A 97 7.13 2.80 -12.40
C HIS A 97 7.98 1.94 -11.45
N GLY A 98 8.73 2.62 -10.63
CA GLY A 98 9.55 2.01 -9.58
C GLY A 98 10.11 3.10 -8.69
N TYR A 99 10.91 2.71 -7.71
CA TYR A 99 11.54 3.69 -6.83
C TYR A 99 12.90 3.20 -6.32
N THR A 100 13.68 4.16 -5.83
CA THR A 100 14.97 3.92 -5.20
C THR A 100 15.00 4.70 -3.89
N ILE A 101 15.34 4.04 -2.81
CA ILE A 101 15.45 4.68 -1.49
C ILE A 101 16.77 5.45 -1.44
N ARG A 102 16.72 6.72 -1.03
CA ARG A 102 17.86 7.66 -1.11
C ARG A 102 18.64 7.81 0.18
N ASN A 103 18.09 7.46 1.31
CA ASN A 103 18.81 7.59 2.57
C ASN A 103 19.19 6.22 3.12
N GLU A 104 20.18 6.19 4.01
CA GLU A 104 20.64 4.94 4.64
C GLU A 104 19.60 4.38 5.58
N GLN A 105 18.80 5.25 6.20
CA GLN A 105 17.74 4.83 7.10
C GLN A 105 16.53 4.35 6.29
N PRO A 106 15.75 3.42 6.82
CA PRO A 106 14.52 2.98 6.16
C PRO A 106 13.56 4.14 5.94
N VAL A 107 12.74 4.06 4.89
CA VAL A 107 11.66 5.00 4.62
C VAL A 107 10.34 4.42 5.08
N ARG A 108 9.42 5.27 5.51
CA ARG A 108 8.06 4.90 5.85
C ARG A 108 7.11 5.52 4.84
N LEU A 109 6.27 4.67 4.27
CA LEU A 109 5.38 5.05 3.17
C LEU A 109 3.94 4.70 3.51
N LEU A 110 3.03 5.60 3.15
CA LEU A 110 1.61 5.30 3.08
C LEU A 110 1.27 5.12 1.61
N VAL A 111 0.63 4.00 1.28
CA VAL A 111 0.26 3.67 -0.09
C VAL A 111 -1.24 3.56 -0.19
N ILE A 112 -1.79 4.16 -1.23
CA ILE A 112 -3.20 4.05 -1.55
C ILE A 112 -3.30 3.51 -2.97
N THR A 113 -4.14 2.51 -3.20
CA THR A 113 -4.40 1.99 -4.54
C THR A 113 -5.90 1.96 -4.79
N ALA A 114 -6.29 2.31 -6.01
CA ALA A 114 -7.70 2.35 -6.43
C ALA A 114 -7.79 2.37 -7.96
N PRO A 115 -8.86 1.85 -8.54
CA PRO A 115 -9.92 1.07 -7.91
C PRO A 115 -9.49 -0.37 -7.69
N VAL A 116 -9.73 -0.89 -6.52
CA VAL A 116 -9.51 -2.30 -6.24
C VAL A 116 -10.77 -3.05 -6.62
N ARG A 117 -10.66 -3.95 -7.58
CA ARG A 117 -11.80 -4.68 -8.13
C ARG A 117 -11.83 -6.08 -7.55
N GLU A 118 -13.01 -6.50 -7.12
CA GLU A 118 -13.20 -7.81 -6.54
C GLU A 118 -12.88 -8.93 -7.52
N ASP A 119 -13.17 -8.72 -8.81
CA ASP A 119 -13.03 -9.72 -9.86
C ASP A 119 -11.65 -9.73 -10.53
N GLY A 120 -10.77 -8.80 -10.21
CA GLY A 120 -9.47 -8.71 -10.86
C GLY A 120 -8.56 -7.71 -10.17
N PRO A 121 -8.26 -7.92 -8.87
CA PRO A 121 -7.34 -7.01 -8.19
C PRO A 121 -5.94 -7.11 -8.79
N ASP A 122 -5.22 -5.99 -8.75
CA ASP A 122 -3.90 -5.83 -9.32
C ASP A 122 -3.08 -4.99 -8.33
N GLY A 123 -1.81 -4.80 -8.57
CA GLY A 123 -0.99 -3.93 -7.76
C GLY A 123 -1.10 -4.20 -6.27
N TRP A 124 -1.19 -3.13 -5.50
CA TRP A 124 -1.31 -3.24 -4.04
C TRP A 124 -2.62 -3.88 -3.60
N GLY A 125 -3.70 -3.69 -4.37
CA GLY A 125 -4.97 -4.36 -4.07
C GLY A 125 -4.85 -5.87 -4.14
N GLY A 126 -4.18 -6.39 -5.15
CA GLY A 126 -3.89 -7.82 -5.27
C GLY A 126 -2.98 -8.32 -4.17
N PHE A 127 -1.94 -7.55 -3.86
CA PHE A 127 -0.99 -7.89 -2.80
C PHE A 127 -1.68 -7.97 -1.43
N VAL A 128 -2.52 -6.98 -1.11
CA VAL A 128 -3.27 -6.95 0.14
C VAL A 128 -4.24 -8.15 0.19
N ALA A 129 -4.93 -8.44 -0.90
CA ALA A 129 -5.85 -9.57 -0.94
C ALA A 129 -5.11 -10.90 -0.68
N ASP A 130 -3.92 -11.07 -1.25
CA ASP A 130 -3.12 -12.27 -1.01
C ASP A 130 -2.76 -12.42 0.47
N MET A 131 -2.35 -11.33 1.12
CA MET A 131 -2.06 -11.36 2.55
C MET A 131 -3.29 -11.74 3.36
N GLU A 132 -4.42 -11.11 3.07
CA GLU A 132 -5.67 -11.32 3.82
C GLU A 132 -6.25 -12.71 3.63
N LEU A 133 -6.02 -13.32 2.47
CA LEU A 133 -6.56 -14.65 2.14
C LEU A 133 -5.66 -15.79 2.61
N GLY A 134 -4.61 -15.49 3.36
CA GLY A 134 -3.83 -16.50 4.06
C GLY A 134 -2.37 -16.65 3.65
N GLN A 135 -1.89 -15.90 2.65
CA GLN A 135 -0.48 -15.97 2.26
C GLN A 135 0.41 -15.14 3.19
N GLY A 136 -0.16 -14.15 3.87
CA GLY A 136 0.55 -13.37 4.87
C GLY A 136 0.26 -13.88 6.28
N GLU A 137 1.20 -13.66 7.19
CA GLU A 137 1.01 -13.97 8.60
C GLU A 137 0.43 -12.75 9.31
N LEU A 138 -0.80 -12.88 9.84
CA LEU A 138 -1.42 -11.80 10.62
C LEU A 138 -0.71 -11.69 11.96
N ILE A 139 -0.11 -10.54 12.25
CA ILE A 139 0.68 -10.33 13.47
C ILE A 139 0.07 -9.31 14.43
N ALA A 140 -0.88 -8.49 13.97
CA ALA A 140 -1.56 -7.54 14.84
C ALA A 140 -2.90 -7.12 14.22
N VAL A 141 -3.84 -6.76 15.10
CA VAL A 141 -5.15 -6.21 14.71
C VAL A 141 -5.36 -4.90 15.46
N PRO A 142 -6.30 -4.06 15.00
CA PRO A 142 -6.59 -2.81 15.71
C PRO A 142 -7.06 -3.06 17.14
N SER A 143 -6.75 -2.15 18.06
CA SER A 143 -7.23 -2.21 19.43
C SER A 143 -8.75 -2.07 19.43
N GLY A 144 -9.43 -2.87 20.24
CA GLY A 144 -10.89 -2.88 20.30
C GLY A 144 -11.56 -3.76 19.24
N SER A 145 -10.77 -4.52 18.50
CA SER A 145 -11.30 -5.46 17.51
C SER A 145 -11.58 -6.82 18.11
#